data_24cc28119c19401cefb52e75fc9665a3
#
_entry.id   24cc28119c19401cefb52e75fc9665a3
#
_cell.length_a   1.000
_cell.length_b   1.000
_cell.length_c   1.000
_cell.angle_alpha   90.00
_cell.angle_beta   90.00
_cell.angle_gamma   90.00
#
_symmetry.space_group_name_H-M   'P 1'
#
loop_
_entity.id
_entity.type
_entity.pdbx_description
1 polymer ?
#
loop_
_entity_poly.entity_id
_entity_poly.type
_entity_poly.pdbx_seq_one_letter_code
_entity_poly.pdbx_strand_id
1 'polypeptide(L)'
;MKVARIYLRVSTDEQDLTRQAEIEHSTRSAGYYIAGVYREKASGARADRPEILRMIADLQPGEVVVAEKIDRISRLPLAEAQKLVGSIRSKGARLAVPGLVDLSEFATEADSVARIVLESVQELLLKLALQMARDDYETRRERQRQGVRLAKAAGKYAGRIPDAATHQRIIALRGAGQSIKRTADLAECSESQVKRIWAIHLNQVSGD
;
A
#
# COMPACT_ATOMS: atom_id res chain seq x y z
N MET A 1 19.60 25.97 -9.84
CA MET A 1 19.63 24.82 -8.90
C MET A 1 18.47 23.91 -9.29
N LYS A 2 18.70 22.63 -9.54
CA LYS A 2 17.63 21.65 -9.85
C LYS A 2 16.85 21.34 -8.57
N VAL A 3 15.51 21.38 -8.63
CA VAL A 3 14.64 21.17 -7.45
C VAL A 3 13.86 19.87 -7.62
N ALA A 4 13.82 19.06 -6.57
CA ALA A 4 13.10 17.80 -6.56
C ALA A 4 12.10 17.72 -5.41
N ARG A 5 10.98 17.03 -5.65
CA ARG A 5 10.03 16.56 -4.62
C ARG A 5 10.02 15.05 -4.62
N ILE A 6 10.16 14.46 -3.46
CA ILE A 6 10.23 13.01 -3.31
C ILE A 6 8.87 12.49 -2.89
N TYR A 7 8.37 11.52 -3.64
CA TYR A 7 7.15 10.79 -3.28
C TYR A 7 7.50 9.36 -2.86
N LEU A 8 7.08 9.02 -1.65
CA LEU A 8 7.31 7.72 -1.03
C LEU A 8 5.97 7.08 -0.68
N ARG A 9 5.83 5.80 -0.99
CA ARG A 9 4.71 5.02 -0.51
C ARG A 9 5.23 4.04 0.55
N VAL A 10 4.89 4.35 1.80
CA VAL A 10 5.40 3.65 2.99
C VAL A 10 4.38 2.63 3.52
N SER A 11 4.87 1.50 3.99
CA SER A 11 4.19 0.63 4.95
C SER A 11 4.64 1.00 6.37
N THR A 12 4.23 0.27 7.38
CA THR A 12 4.49 0.62 8.79
C THR A 12 5.88 0.17 9.31
N ASP A 13 6.78 -0.35 8.46
CA ASP A 13 8.00 -1.03 8.88
C ASP A 13 9.27 -0.16 8.79
N GLU A 14 10.25 -0.45 9.67
CA GLU A 14 11.58 0.16 9.73
C GLU A 14 12.35 0.09 8.39
N GLN A 15 12.08 -0.92 7.55
CA GLN A 15 12.66 -1.05 6.21
C GLN A 15 12.34 0.14 5.29
N ASP A 16 11.23 0.84 5.53
CA ASP A 16 10.86 2.01 4.75
C ASP A 16 11.72 3.23 5.08
N LEU A 17 12.26 3.35 6.31
CA LEU A 17 13.15 4.44 6.70
C LEU A 17 14.50 4.36 5.98
N THR A 18 15.08 3.17 5.89
CA THR A 18 16.36 2.96 5.19
C THR A 18 16.22 3.31 3.70
N ARG A 19 15.17 2.81 3.04
CA ARG A 19 14.91 3.12 1.62
C ARG A 19 14.67 4.60 1.38
N GLN A 20 13.99 5.26 2.30
CA GLN A 20 13.79 6.71 2.23
C GLN A 20 15.12 7.45 2.28
N ALA A 21 15.99 7.09 3.22
CA ALA A 21 17.32 7.71 3.34
C ALA A 21 18.15 7.52 2.06
N GLU A 22 18.08 6.34 1.44
CA GLU A 22 18.77 6.04 0.17
C GLU A 22 18.25 6.92 -0.98
N ILE A 23 16.94 7.09 -1.11
CA ILE A 23 16.34 7.95 -2.16
C ILE A 23 16.71 9.40 -1.93
N GLU A 24 16.63 9.89 -0.70
CA GLU A 24 17.02 11.26 -0.37
C GLU A 24 18.51 11.49 -0.65
N HIS A 25 19.37 10.55 -0.25
CA HIS A 25 20.81 10.63 -0.47
C HIS A 25 21.13 10.64 -1.98
N SER A 26 20.57 9.69 -2.75
CA SER A 26 20.80 9.61 -4.21
C SER A 26 20.29 10.86 -4.93
N THR A 27 19.16 11.41 -4.51
CA THR A 27 18.59 12.64 -5.08
C THR A 27 19.52 13.84 -4.83
N ARG A 28 20.07 13.99 -3.61
CA ARG A 28 21.05 15.04 -3.29
C ARG A 28 22.36 14.85 -4.07
N SER A 29 22.85 13.61 -4.15
CA SER A 29 24.07 13.28 -4.89
C SER A 29 23.96 13.57 -6.39
N ALA A 30 22.74 13.48 -6.96
CA ALA A 30 22.44 13.90 -8.33
C ALA A 30 22.30 15.43 -8.50
N GLY A 31 22.62 16.22 -7.47
CA GLY A 31 22.63 17.68 -7.52
C GLY A 31 21.27 18.36 -7.36
N TYR A 32 20.26 17.64 -6.82
CA TYR A 32 18.96 18.22 -6.57
C TYR A 32 18.83 18.78 -5.15
N TYR A 33 18.17 19.93 -5.03
CA TYR A 33 17.61 20.40 -3.78
C TYR A 33 16.26 19.74 -3.52
N ILE A 34 16.05 19.14 -2.36
CA ILE A 34 14.80 18.48 -2.00
C ILE A 34 13.86 19.52 -1.36
N ALA A 35 12.84 19.94 -2.10
CA ALA A 35 11.84 20.92 -1.64
C ALA A 35 10.75 20.31 -0.78
N GLY A 36 10.54 18.98 -0.84
CA GLY A 36 9.55 18.30 -0.03
C GLY A 36 9.63 16.79 -0.16
N VAL A 37 9.17 16.09 0.91
CA VAL A 37 9.06 14.63 0.94
C VAL A 37 7.62 14.28 1.35
N TYR A 38 6.93 13.53 0.51
CA TYR A 38 5.51 13.17 0.65
C TYR A 38 5.41 11.67 0.92
N ARG A 39 4.90 11.31 2.09
CA ARG A 39 4.84 9.92 2.58
C ARG A 39 3.41 9.42 2.57
N GLU A 40 3.08 8.57 1.63
CA GLU A 40 1.75 8.01 1.44
C GLU A 40 1.60 6.64 2.11
N LYS A 41 0.62 6.47 2.98
CA LYS A 41 0.27 5.18 3.60
C LYS A 41 -0.83 4.42 2.84
N ALA A 42 -1.33 4.97 1.73
CA ALA A 42 -2.38 4.37 0.94
C ALA A 42 -1.85 3.43 -0.15
N SER A 43 -2.72 2.53 -0.62
CA SER A 43 -2.41 1.64 -1.75
C SER A 43 -2.23 2.44 -3.06
N GLY A 44 -1.23 2.08 -3.86
CA GLY A 44 -1.02 2.64 -5.20
C GLY A 44 -2.16 2.36 -6.20
N ALA A 45 -3.07 1.44 -5.86
CA ALA A 45 -4.27 1.13 -6.64
C ALA A 45 -5.49 2.00 -6.28
N ARG A 46 -5.34 3.02 -5.42
CA ARG A 46 -6.36 4.02 -5.08
C ARG A 46 -6.04 5.33 -5.76
N ALA A 47 -7.07 6.05 -6.22
CA ALA A 47 -6.93 7.38 -6.80
C ALA A 47 -6.89 8.48 -5.71
N ASP A 48 -7.63 8.27 -4.61
CA ASP A 48 -7.79 9.19 -3.48
C ASP A 48 -6.63 9.07 -2.49
N ARG A 49 -5.44 9.53 -2.89
CA ARG A 49 -4.21 9.52 -2.08
C ARG A 49 -3.83 10.96 -1.72
N PRO A 50 -4.00 11.35 -0.43
CA PRO A 50 -3.85 12.74 -0.02
C PRO A 50 -2.44 13.28 -0.27
N GLU A 51 -1.40 12.48 -0.03
CA GLU A 51 -0.03 12.95 -0.14
C GLU A 51 0.42 13.16 -1.60
N ILE A 52 0.01 12.31 -2.55
CA ILE A 52 0.31 12.55 -3.96
C ILE A 52 -0.47 13.76 -4.50
N LEU A 53 -1.71 13.95 -4.06
CA LEU A 53 -2.51 15.10 -4.46
C LEU A 53 -1.93 16.39 -3.89
N ARG A 54 -1.48 16.39 -2.63
CA ARG A 54 -0.78 17.50 -2.00
C ARG A 54 0.52 17.82 -2.73
N MET A 55 1.32 16.79 -3.05
CA MET A 55 2.54 16.98 -3.83
C MET A 55 2.25 17.66 -5.17
N ILE A 56 1.23 17.17 -5.90
CA ILE A 56 0.84 17.76 -7.20
C ILE A 56 0.39 19.22 -7.04
N ALA A 57 -0.34 19.55 -5.97
CA ALA A 57 -0.74 20.92 -5.69
C ALA A 57 0.47 21.84 -5.46
N ASP A 58 1.47 21.35 -4.74
CA ASP A 58 2.69 22.10 -4.38
C ASP A 58 3.71 22.24 -5.52
N LEU A 59 3.59 21.42 -6.60
CA LEU A 59 4.54 21.44 -7.73
C LEU A 59 4.62 22.80 -8.41
N GLN A 60 5.88 23.17 -8.72
CA GLN A 60 6.22 24.35 -9.51
C GLN A 60 6.84 23.94 -10.87
N PRO A 61 6.73 24.81 -11.91
CA PRO A 61 7.36 24.53 -13.20
C PRO A 61 8.87 24.31 -13.08
N GLY A 62 9.37 23.29 -13.80
CA GLY A 62 10.77 22.90 -13.78
C GLY A 62 11.20 21.98 -12.63
N GLU A 63 10.33 21.71 -11.66
CA GLU A 63 10.61 20.76 -10.59
C GLU A 63 10.57 19.29 -11.09
N VAL A 64 11.21 18.39 -10.34
CA VAL A 64 11.27 16.97 -10.64
C VAL A 64 10.62 16.16 -9.52
N VAL A 65 9.67 15.32 -9.86
CA VAL A 65 9.10 14.32 -8.95
C VAL A 65 9.97 13.08 -8.98
N VAL A 66 10.55 12.72 -7.85
CA VAL A 66 11.37 11.52 -7.68
C VAL A 66 10.59 10.45 -6.93
N ALA A 67 10.57 9.22 -7.46
CA ALA A 67 10.00 8.06 -6.79
C ALA A 67 10.89 6.83 -6.98
N GLU A 68 10.86 5.89 -6.02
CA GLU A 68 11.67 4.66 -6.05
C GLU A 68 11.40 3.80 -7.29
N LYS A 69 10.13 3.67 -7.65
CA LYS A 69 9.64 2.87 -8.79
C LYS A 69 8.35 3.46 -9.30
N ILE A 70 8.01 3.16 -10.55
CA ILE A 70 6.75 3.62 -11.16
C ILE A 70 5.51 3.07 -10.42
N ASP A 71 5.59 1.87 -9.83
CA ASP A 71 4.51 1.27 -9.06
C ASP A 71 4.23 1.99 -7.72
N ARG A 72 5.15 2.85 -7.27
CA ARG A 72 4.90 3.77 -6.15
C ARG A 72 4.00 4.91 -6.60
N ILE A 73 4.21 5.42 -7.80
CA ILE A 73 3.39 6.49 -8.38
C ILE A 73 1.98 5.97 -8.68
N SER A 74 1.84 4.84 -9.39
CA SER A 74 0.51 4.33 -9.72
C SER A 74 0.49 2.82 -9.95
N ARG A 75 -0.65 2.21 -9.57
CA ARG A 75 -1.11 0.87 -9.94
C ARG A 75 -2.58 0.93 -10.38
N LEU A 76 -3.04 2.12 -10.74
CA LEU A 76 -4.36 2.37 -11.29
C LEU A 76 -4.50 1.77 -12.69
N PRO A 77 -5.72 1.58 -13.20
CA PRO A 77 -5.94 1.34 -14.63
C PRO A 77 -5.22 2.39 -15.47
N LEU A 78 -4.73 2.00 -16.66
CA LEU A 78 -3.83 2.83 -17.46
C LEU A 78 -4.35 4.25 -17.70
N ALA A 79 -5.63 4.39 -18.05
CA ALA A 79 -6.23 5.71 -18.30
C ALA A 79 -6.20 6.64 -17.08
N GLU A 80 -6.42 6.09 -15.88
CA GLU A 80 -6.36 6.85 -14.63
C GLU A 80 -4.91 7.17 -14.23
N ALA A 81 -4.00 6.21 -14.45
CA ALA A 81 -2.58 6.41 -14.21
C ALA A 81 -2.00 7.50 -15.13
N GLN A 82 -2.42 7.53 -16.40
CA GLN A 82 -2.04 8.58 -17.34
C GLN A 82 -2.58 9.96 -16.93
N LYS A 83 -3.83 10.05 -16.45
CA LYS A 83 -4.39 11.30 -15.91
C LYS A 83 -3.56 11.81 -14.73
N LEU A 84 -3.17 10.93 -13.81
CA LEU A 84 -2.35 11.28 -12.65
C LEU A 84 -0.97 11.83 -13.09
N VAL A 85 -0.28 11.14 -14.00
CA VAL A 85 1.01 11.63 -14.52
C VAL A 85 0.83 12.88 -15.37
N GLY A 86 -0.26 12.98 -16.12
CA GLY A 86 -0.65 14.20 -16.84
C GLY A 86 -0.81 15.41 -15.92
N SER A 87 -1.37 15.22 -14.71
CA SER A 87 -1.46 16.29 -13.72
C SER A 87 -0.09 16.76 -13.19
N ILE A 88 0.91 15.88 -13.09
CA ILE A 88 2.29 16.28 -12.77
C ILE A 88 2.87 17.11 -13.92
N ARG A 89 2.74 16.63 -15.16
CA ARG A 89 3.26 17.30 -16.35
C ARG A 89 2.60 18.66 -16.62
N SER A 90 1.28 18.79 -16.38
CA SER A 90 0.55 20.05 -16.55
C SER A 90 1.01 21.15 -15.60
N LYS A 91 1.67 20.79 -14.49
CA LYS A 91 2.36 21.73 -13.60
C LYS A 91 3.75 22.14 -14.12
N GLY A 92 4.17 21.66 -15.30
CA GLY A 92 5.51 21.89 -15.83
C GLY A 92 6.60 21.08 -15.12
N ALA A 93 6.21 20.05 -14.35
CA ALA A 93 7.14 19.18 -13.63
C ALA A 93 7.44 17.90 -14.42
N ARG A 94 8.60 17.29 -14.17
CA ARG A 94 9.04 16.02 -14.76
C ARG A 94 8.97 14.89 -13.74
N LEU A 95 8.91 13.65 -14.23
CA LEU A 95 8.91 12.46 -13.39
C LEU A 95 10.23 11.71 -13.57
N ALA A 96 11.03 11.59 -12.50
CA ALA A 96 12.27 10.81 -12.46
C ALA A 96 12.06 9.55 -11.62
N VAL A 97 12.10 8.40 -12.29
CA VAL A 97 11.97 7.08 -11.67
C VAL A 97 13.11 6.20 -12.15
N PRO A 98 13.92 5.61 -11.27
CA PRO A 98 14.98 4.68 -11.66
C PRO A 98 14.45 3.58 -12.58
N GLY A 99 15.17 3.31 -13.66
CA GLY A 99 14.79 2.35 -14.69
C GLY A 99 13.80 2.85 -15.74
N LEU A 100 13.27 4.06 -15.59
CA LEU A 100 12.54 4.76 -16.65
C LEU A 100 13.48 5.75 -17.32
N VAL A 101 13.69 5.58 -18.62
CA VAL A 101 14.54 6.50 -19.40
C VAL A 101 13.89 7.87 -19.46
N ASP A 102 14.61 8.92 -19.06
CA ASP A 102 14.19 10.31 -19.22
C ASP A 102 14.88 10.92 -20.44
N LEU A 103 14.12 11.17 -21.49
CA LEU A 103 14.59 11.75 -22.75
C LEU A 103 14.34 13.26 -22.82
N SER A 104 13.85 13.88 -21.75
CA SER A 104 13.41 15.27 -21.75
C SER A 104 14.55 16.26 -22.07
N GLU A 105 15.75 16.00 -21.58
CA GLU A 105 16.94 16.86 -21.86
C GLU A 105 17.30 16.78 -23.34
N PHE A 106 17.34 15.58 -23.92
CA PHE A 106 17.62 15.40 -25.37
C PHE A 106 16.52 16.02 -26.23
N ALA A 107 15.26 15.93 -25.83
CA ALA A 107 14.15 16.54 -26.55
C ALA A 107 14.24 18.08 -26.54
N THR A 108 14.78 18.68 -25.49
CA THR A 108 14.95 20.14 -25.39
C THR A 108 16.01 20.67 -26.38
N GLU A 109 17.05 19.90 -26.63
CA GLU A 109 18.16 20.26 -27.50
C GLU A 109 17.94 19.84 -28.96
N ALA A 110 16.96 18.98 -29.24
CA ALA A 110 16.68 18.42 -30.55
C ALA A 110 15.95 19.42 -31.46
N ASP A 111 16.08 19.22 -32.78
CA ASP A 111 15.27 19.90 -33.78
C ASP A 111 13.78 19.49 -33.69
N SER A 112 12.90 20.15 -34.43
CA SER A 112 11.44 19.97 -34.33
C SER A 112 11.01 18.52 -34.58
N VAL A 113 11.61 17.82 -35.55
CA VAL A 113 11.24 16.44 -35.88
C VAL A 113 11.78 15.46 -34.83
N ALA A 114 13.07 15.57 -34.48
CA ALA A 114 13.69 14.73 -33.46
C ALA A 114 13.00 14.92 -32.09
N ARG A 115 12.60 16.13 -31.74
CA ARG A 115 11.84 16.40 -30.53
C ARG A 115 10.52 15.62 -30.48
N ILE A 116 9.71 15.64 -31.55
CA ILE A 116 8.45 14.89 -31.65
C ILE A 116 8.70 13.40 -31.45
N VAL A 117 9.76 12.85 -32.05
CA VAL A 117 10.11 11.44 -31.90
C VAL A 117 10.49 11.12 -30.45
N LEU A 118 11.37 11.90 -29.85
CA LEU A 118 11.83 11.69 -28.47
C LEU A 118 10.69 11.78 -27.46
N GLU A 119 9.80 12.77 -27.60
CA GLU A 119 8.61 12.93 -26.77
C GLU A 119 7.65 11.74 -26.92
N SER A 120 7.44 11.25 -28.16
CA SER A 120 6.60 10.11 -28.44
C SER A 120 7.15 8.81 -27.85
N VAL A 121 8.46 8.59 -27.96
CA VAL A 121 9.15 7.45 -27.33
C VAL A 121 9.05 7.53 -25.80
N GLN A 122 9.30 8.71 -25.23
CA GLN A 122 9.17 8.93 -23.79
C GLN A 122 7.76 8.60 -23.28
N GLU A 123 6.74 9.04 -24.01
CA GLU A 123 5.35 8.75 -23.66
C GLU A 123 5.03 7.25 -23.76
N LEU A 124 5.51 6.58 -24.82
CA LEU A 124 5.35 5.14 -24.98
C LEU A 124 5.99 4.36 -23.83
N LEU A 125 7.24 4.66 -23.49
CA LEU A 125 7.96 4.02 -22.38
C LEU A 125 7.23 4.19 -21.05
N LEU A 126 6.71 5.39 -20.79
CA LEU A 126 5.93 5.65 -19.59
C LEU A 126 4.62 4.85 -19.56
N LYS A 127 3.90 4.77 -20.68
CA LYS A 127 2.66 3.97 -20.79
C LYS A 127 2.95 2.49 -20.53
N LEU A 128 4.01 1.94 -21.10
CA LEU A 128 4.43 0.57 -20.87
C LEU A 128 4.77 0.31 -19.40
N ALA A 129 5.55 1.20 -18.79
CA ALA A 129 5.92 1.07 -17.37
C ALA A 129 4.70 1.13 -16.43
N LEU A 130 3.74 2.02 -16.70
CA LEU A 130 2.49 2.10 -15.95
C LEU A 130 1.64 0.83 -16.11
N GLN A 131 1.53 0.30 -17.34
CA GLN A 131 0.79 -0.94 -17.59
C GLN A 131 1.46 -2.12 -16.88
N MET A 132 2.77 -2.27 -16.98
CA MET A 132 3.52 -3.33 -16.28
C MET A 132 3.31 -3.27 -14.75
N ALA A 133 3.31 -2.07 -14.17
CA ALA A 133 3.05 -1.89 -12.74
C ALA A 133 1.62 -2.32 -12.35
N ARG A 134 0.65 -2.14 -13.24
CA ARG A 134 -0.73 -2.60 -13.07
C ARG A 134 -0.83 -4.12 -13.17
N ASP A 135 -0.26 -4.71 -14.21
CA ASP A 135 -0.30 -6.16 -14.47
C ASP A 135 0.37 -6.94 -13.32
N ASP A 136 1.49 -6.45 -12.83
CA ASP A 136 2.16 -6.99 -11.65
C ASP A 136 1.28 -6.95 -10.40
N TYR A 137 0.55 -5.87 -10.20
CA TYR A 137 -0.37 -5.74 -9.08
C TYR A 137 -1.54 -6.73 -9.21
N GLU A 138 -2.15 -6.83 -10.38
CA GLU A 138 -3.27 -7.74 -10.63
C GLU A 138 -2.86 -9.20 -10.49
N THR A 139 -1.71 -9.57 -11.03
CA THR A 139 -1.14 -10.92 -10.92
C THR A 139 -0.89 -11.32 -9.46
N ARG A 140 -0.29 -10.41 -8.66
CA ARG A 140 -0.07 -10.68 -7.22
C ARG A 140 -1.38 -10.81 -6.46
N ARG A 141 -2.36 -9.97 -6.76
CA ARG A 141 -3.69 -10.01 -6.15
C ARG A 141 -4.44 -11.29 -6.47
N GLU A 142 -4.35 -11.76 -7.72
CA GLU A 142 -4.97 -13.00 -8.14
C GLU A 142 -4.30 -14.21 -7.47
N ARG A 143 -2.97 -14.28 -7.42
CA ARG A 143 -2.25 -15.33 -6.69
C ARG A 143 -2.63 -15.36 -5.21
N GLN A 144 -2.78 -14.19 -4.57
CA GLN A 144 -3.23 -14.10 -3.18
C GLN A 144 -4.66 -14.65 -3.01
N ARG A 145 -5.60 -14.30 -3.90
CA ARG A 145 -6.97 -14.82 -3.89
C ARG A 145 -6.99 -16.34 -4.02
N GLN A 146 -6.21 -16.86 -4.97
CA GLN A 146 -6.09 -18.31 -5.17
C GLN A 146 -5.51 -19.01 -3.94
N GLY A 147 -4.43 -18.46 -3.36
CA GLY A 147 -3.82 -18.97 -2.13
C GLY A 147 -4.80 -18.98 -0.95
N VAL A 148 -5.57 -17.91 -0.75
CA VAL A 148 -6.61 -17.84 0.29
C VAL A 148 -7.72 -18.89 0.05
N ARG A 149 -8.16 -19.06 -1.20
CA ARG A 149 -9.17 -20.05 -1.56
C ARG A 149 -8.68 -21.47 -1.26
N LEU A 150 -7.47 -21.83 -1.67
CA LEU A 150 -6.86 -23.13 -1.41
C LEU A 150 -6.68 -23.38 0.10
N ALA A 151 -6.22 -22.37 0.82
CA ALA A 151 -6.02 -22.47 2.27
C ALA A 151 -7.37 -22.63 3.03
N LYS A 152 -8.44 -21.95 2.56
CA LYS A 152 -9.80 -22.17 3.10
C LYS A 152 -10.32 -23.58 2.81
N ALA A 153 -10.13 -24.08 1.58
CA ALA A 153 -10.52 -25.44 1.22
C ALA A 153 -9.73 -26.50 2.02
N ALA A 154 -8.48 -26.21 2.37
CA ALA A 154 -7.66 -27.06 3.23
C ALA A 154 -7.93 -26.87 4.75
N GLY A 155 -8.97 -26.13 5.15
CA GLY A 155 -9.33 -25.91 6.56
C GLY A 155 -8.35 -25.01 7.35
N LYS A 156 -7.37 -24.36 6.68
CA LYS A 156 -6.35 -23.55 7.36
C LYS A 156 -6.88 -22.23 7.95
N TYR A 157 -8.09 -21.83 7.60
CA TYR A 157 -8.77 -20.64 8.13
C TYR A 157 -9.78 -21.00 9.22
N ALA A 158 -9.38 -21.86 10.16
CA ALA A 158 -10.21 -22.26 11.30
C ALA A 158 -10.43 -21.15 12.36
N GLY A 159 -9.87 -19.96 12.14
CA GLY A 159 -9.89 -18.86 13.11
C GLY A 159 -8.89 -19.06 14.25
N ARG A 160 -9.05 -18.29 15.32
CA ARG A 160 -8.25 -18.45 16.54
C ARG A 160 -8.59 -19.78 17.19
N ILE A 161 -7.56 -20.59 17.49
CA ILE A 161 -7.74 -21.83 18.24
C ILE A 161 -8.41 -21.50 19.57
N PRO A 162 -9.53 -22.18 19.92
CA PRO A 162 -10.16 -21.98 21.22
C PRO A 162 -9.20 -22.28 22.36
N ASP A 163 -9.16 -21.41 23.35
CA ASP A 163 -8.42 -21.67 24.59
C ASP A 163 -9.23 -22.65 25.44
N ALA A 164 -8.91 -23.93 25.32
CA ALA A 164 -9.59 -25.01 26.00
C ALA A 164 -9.52 -24.85 27.54
N ALA A 165 -8.41 -24.35 28.08
CA ALA A 165 -8.24 -24.13 29.50
C ALA A 165 -9.21 -23.07 30.05
N THR A 166 -9.28 -21.93 29.35
CA THR A 166 -10.27 -20.87 29.69
C THR A 166 -11.71 -21.37 29.54
N HIS A 167 -12.00 -22.17 28.50
CA HIS A 167 -13.35 -22.75 28.33
C HIS A 167 -13.73 -23.68 29.48
N GLN A 168 -12.84 -24.59 29.88
CA GLN A 168 -13.07 -25.48 31.01
C GLN A 168 -13.25 -24.72 32.32
N ARG A 169 -12.43 -23.69 32.56
CA ARG A 169 -12.56 -22.82 33.73
C ARG A 169 -13.91 -22.13 33.79
N ILE A 170 -14.39 -21.58 32.68
CA ILE A 170 -15.71 -20.94 32.59
C ILE A 170 -16.83 -21.96 32.89
N ILE A 171 -16.77 -23.15 32.31
CA ILE A 171 -17.78 -24.19 32.51
C ILE A 171 -17.81 -24.62 33.99
N ALA A 172 -16.68 -24.87 34.60
CA ALA A 172 -16.56 -25.24 36.01
C ALA A 172 -17.11 -24.16 36.95
N LEU A 173 -16.73 -22.90 36.74
CA LEU A 173 -17.19 -21.77 37.56
C LEU A 173 -18.70 -21.52 37.39
N ARG A 174 -19.25 -21.62 36.21
CA ARG A 174 -20.68 -21.49 35.94
C ARG A 174 -21.48 -22.68 36.49
N GLY A 175 -20.94 -23.87 36.36
CA GLY A 175 -21.52 -25.09 36.98
C GLY A 175 -21.55 -25.04 38.52
N ALA A 176 -20.59 -24.38 39.13
CA ALA A 176 -20.55 -24.09 40.56
C ALA A 176 -21.46 -22.92 41.00
N GLY A 177 -22.30 -22.37 40.10
CA GLY A 177 -23.28 -21.32 40.40
C GLY A 177 -22.71 -19.89 40.46
N GLN A 178 -21.45 -19.66 40.05
CA GLN A 178 -20.89 -18.30 40.03
C GLN A 178 -21.62 -17.38 39.02
N SER A 179 -21.76 -16.11 39.35
CA SER A 179 -22.37 -15.12 38.43
C SER A 179 -21.52 -14.94 37.17
N ILE A 180 -22.14 -14.45 36.07
CA ILE A 180 -21.41 -14.13 34.82
C ILE A 180 -20.26 -13.20 35.06
N LYS A 181 -20.49 -12.12 35.79
CA LYS A 181 -19.47 -11.12 36.13
C LYS A 181 -18.32 -11.74 36.91
N ARG A 182 -18.63 -12.49 37.97
CA ARG A 182 -17.60 -13.14 38.81
C ARG A 182 -16.81 -14.20 38.01
N THR A 183 -17.48 -14.94 37.12
CA THR A 183 -16.82 -15.88 36.20
C THR A 183 -15.88 -15.19 35.24
N ALA A 184 -16.28 -14.04 34.69
CA ALA A 184 -15.45 -13.25 33.78
C ALA A 184 -14.17 -12.76 34.48
N ASP A 185 -14.30 -12.23 35.70
CA ASP A 185 -13.17 -11.78 36.53
C ASP A 185 -12.20 -12.94 36.85
N LEU A 186 -12.71 -14.08 37.30
CA LEU A 186 -11.90 -15.25 37.66
C LEU A 186 -11.27 -15.98 36.46
N ALA A 187 -11.92 -15.94 35.32
CA ALA A 187 -11.43 -16.55 34.07
C ALA A 187 -10.62 -15.58 33.19
N GLU A 188 -10.42 -14.34 33.65
CA GLU A 188 -9.70 -13.27 32.93
C GLU A 188 -10.22 -13.07 31.50
N CYS A 189 -11.53 -13.01 31.33
CA CYS A 189 -12.16 -12.89 30.02
C CYS A 189 -13.39 -11.97 30.07
N SER A 190 -13.96 -11.63 28.89
CA SER A 190 -15.14 -10.79 28.83
C SER A 190 -16.42 -11.54 29.24
N GLU A 191 -17.40 -10.83 29.81
CA GLU A 191 -18.72 -11.40 30.11
C GLU A 191 -19.41 -11.99 28.87
N SER A 192 -19.20 -11.37 27.70
CA SER A 192 -19.72 -11.89 26.41
C SER A 192 -19.14 -13.26 26.07
N GLN A 193 -17.85 -13.46 26.36
CA GLN A 193 -17.21 -14.76 26.17
C GLN A 193 -17.78 -15.80 27.14
N VAL A 194 -17.99 -15.46 28.40
CA VAL A 194 -18.62 -16.33 29.41
C VAL A 194 -20.02 -16.76 28.93
N LYS A 195 -20.86 -15.79 28.53
CA LYS A 195 -22.22 -16.06 28.03
C LYS A 195 -22.19 -17.02 26.83
N ARG A 196 -21.34 -16.77 25.86
CA ARG A 196 -21.21 -17.61 24.65
C ARG A 196 -20.77 -19.03 24.97
N ILE A 197 -19.74 -19.22 25.78
CA ILE A 197 -19.18 -20.53 26.11
C ILE A 197 -20.20 -21.32 26.94
N TRP A 198 -20.82 -20.67 27.91
CA TRP A 198 -21.84 -21.30 28.74
C TRP A 198 -23.08 -21.76 27.94
N ALA A 199 -23.57 -20.94 26.99
CA ALA A 199 -24.65 -21.32 26.10
C ALA A 199 -24.29 -22.51 25.20
N ILE A 200 -23.06 -22.57 24.66
CA ILE A 200 -22.60 -23.73 23.89
C ILE A 200 -22.61 -25.00 24.75
N HIS A 201 -22.08 -24.92 25.98
CA HIS A 201 -22.04 -26.04 26.90
C HIS A 201 -23.47 -26.56 27.23
N LEU A 202 -24.41 -25.68 27.55
CA LEU A 202 -25.79 -26.06 27.83
C LEU A 202 -26.45 -26.77 26.63
N ASN A 203 -26.21 -26.26 25.41
CA ASN A 203 -26.76 -26.90 24.20
C ASN A 203 -26.18 -28.31 23.95
N GLN A 204 -24.91 -28.52 24.31
CA GLN A 204 -24.29 -29.87 24.21
C GLN A 204 -24.84 -30.85 25.24
N VAL A 205 -25.10 -30.39 26.46
CA VAL A 205 -25.66 -31.22 27.54
C VAL A 205 -27.17 -31.49 27.35
N SER A 206 -27.87 -30.61 26.66
CA SER A 206 -29.33 -30.76 26.42
C SER A 206 -29.65 -31.53 25.13
N GLY A 207 -28.65 -31.92 24.34
CA GLY A 207 -28.80 -32.65 23.08
C GLY A 207 -28.48 -34.14 23.14
N ASP A 208 -28.09 -34.62 24.31
CA ASP A 208 -27.99 -36.04 24.69
C ASP A 208 -29.24 -36.45 25.55
#